data_dea99b485f9369f1fa9df2a184814fb6
#
_entry.id   dea99b485f9369f1fa9df2a184814fb6
#
_cell.length_a   1.000
_cell.length_b   1.000
_cell.length_c   1.000
_cell.angle_alpha   90.00
_cell.angle_beta   90.00
_cell.angle_gamma   90.00
#
_symmetry.space_group_name_H-M   'P 1'
#
loop_
_entity.id
_entity.type
_entity.pdbx_description
1 polymer ?
#
loop_
_entity_poly.entity_id
_entity_poly.type
_entity_poly.pdbx_seq_one_letter_code
_entity_poly.pdbx_strand_id
1 'polypeptide(L)'
;MIATPEIFLTVLIVEDEQAIRRFVRAALEGEGYRVHEADTLRRGLLEAGTRKPDLIVLDLGLPDGDGMDFIRDLRAWSGIPVLVLSARVEEYDKVAALDAGADDYLIKPFGVAE
;
A
#
# COMPACT_ATOMS: atom_id res chain seq x y z
N MET A 1 26.73 14.70 -24.69
CA MET A 1 26.28 14.65 -23.31
C MET A 1 25.38 13.46 -23.10
N ILE A 2 25.66 12.69 -22.09
CA ILE A 2 24.85 11.52 -21.78
C ILE A 2 23.79 11.93 -20.77
N ALA A 3 22.53 11.74 -21.11
CA ALA A 3 21.43 12.00 -20.19
C ALA A 3 21.46 10.99 -19.05
N THR A 4 21.27 11.46 -17.82
CA THR A 4 21.12 10.58 -16.68
C THR A 4 19.80 9.82 -16.83
N PRO A 5 19.82 8.49 -16.73
CA PRO A 5 18.55 7.74 -16.80
C PRO A 5 17.62 8.20 -15.68
N GLU A 6 16.37 8.39 -16.00
CA GLU A 6 15.36 8.68 -14.99
C GLU A 6 15.14 7.47 -14.13
N ILE A 7 15.20 7.67 -12.82
CA ILE A 7 14.91 6.63 -11.85
C ILE A 7 13.52 6.90 -11.28
N PHE A 8 12.61 5.96 -11.49
CA PHE A 8 11.27 6.08 -10.93
C PHE A 8 11.13 5.11 -9.77
N LEU A 9 10.68 5.62 -8.65
CA LEU A 9 10.25 4.77 -7.55
C LEU A 9 8.84 4.26 -7.87
N THR A 10 8.61 2.99 -7.55
CA THR A 10 7.33 2.35 -7.81
C THR A 10 6.59 2.08 -6.52
N VAL A 11 5.29 2.32 -6.54
CA VAL A 11 4.39 2.12 -5.40
C VAL A 11 3.29 1.17 -5.82
N LEU A 12 3.02 0.17 -4.98
CA LEU A 12 1.87 -0.70 -5.14
C LEU A 12 0.78 -0.26 -4.17
N ILE A 13 -0.40 0.02 -4.68
CA ILE A 13 -1.57 0.33 -3.86
C ILE A 13 -2.45 -0.91 -3.79
N VAL A 14 -2.70 -1.40 -2.57
CA VAL A 14 -3.59 -2.54 -2.33
C VAL A 14 -4.83 -2.01 -1.62
N GLU A 15 -5.89 -1.77 -2.39
CA GLU A 15 -7.10 -1.09 -1.95
C GLU A 15 -8.26 -1.45 -2.86
N ASP A 16 -9.41 -1.83 -2.31
CA ASP A 16 -10.57 -2.21 -3.10
C ASP A 16 -11.49 -1.03 -3.45
N GLU A 17 -11.48 0.04 -2.68
CA GLU A 17 -12.31 1.21 -2.96
C GLU A 17 -11.71 2.05 -4.08
N GLN A 18 -12.42 2.11 -5.19
CA GLN A 18 -11.92 2.78 -6.40
C GLN A 18 -11.63 4.27 -6.18
N ALA A 19 -12.49 4.96 -5.43
CA ALA A 19 -12.31 6.39 -5.16
C ALA A 19 -11.03 6.67 -4.36
N ILE A 20 -10.75 5.85 -3.34
CA ILE A 20 -9.55 5.95 -2.53
C ILE A 20 -8.32 5.64 -3.39
N ARG A 21 -8.40 4.57 -4.16
CA ARG A 21 -7.31 4.14 -5.04
C ARG A 21 -6.93 5.23 -6.05
N ARG A 22 -7.93 5.86 -6.67
CA ARG A 22 -7.72 6.98 -7.59
C ARG A 22 -7.09 8.18 -6.91
N PHE A 23 -7.58 8.52 -5.72
CA PHE A 23 -7.05 9.65 -4.96
C PHE A 23 -5.58 9.45 -4.63
N VAL A 24 -5.24 8.30 -4.07
CA VAL A 24 -3.86 7.99 -3.68
C VAL A 24 -2.96 7.90 -4.91
N ARG A 25 -3.43 7.26 -5.98
CA ARG A 25 -2.70 7.17 -7.24
C ARG A 25 -2.39 8.55 -7.80
N ALA A 26 -3.37 9.42 -7.87
CA ALA A 26 -3.17 10.77 -8.41
C ALA A 26 -2.14 11.55 -7.60
N ALA A 27 -2.20 11.44 -6.27
CA ALA A 27 -1.25 12.11 -5.39
C ALA A 27 0.17 11.61 -5.62
N LEU A 28 0.34 10.29 -5.73
CA LEU A 28 1.66 9.70 -5.93
C LEU A 28 2.21 9.97 -7.33
N GLU A 29 1.39 9.86 -8.35
CA GLU A 29 1.82 10.17 -9.73
C GLU A 29 2.19 11.65 -9.87
N GLY A 30 1.49 12.53 -9.17
CA GLY A 30 1.82 13.96 -9.14
C GLY A 30 3.20 14.24 -8.55
N GLU A 31 3.72 13.35 -7.70
CA GLU A 31 5.06 13.44 -7.13
C GLU A 31 6.11 12.65 -7.92
N GLY A 32 5.73 12.09 -9.05
CA GLY A 32 6.65 11.39 -9.94
C GLY A 32 6.80 9.89 -9.70
N TYR A 33 5.97 9.30 -8.84
CA TYR A 33 6.02 7.85 -8.63
C TYR A 33 5.29 7.11 -9.75
N ARG A 34 5.75 5.91 -10.03
CA ARG A 34 4.98 4.97 -10.85
C ARG A 34 4.11 4.13 -9.93
N VAL A 35 2.87 3.91 -10.32
CA VAL A 35 1.88 3.27 -9.45
C VAL A 35 1.32 2.02 -10.11
N HIS A 36 1.28 0.94 -9.35
CA HIS A 36 0.56 -0.29 -9.66
C HIS A 36 -0.56 -0.45 -8.65
N GLU A 37 -1.61 -1.16 -9.02
CA GLU A 37 -2.78 -1.32 -8.17
C GLU A 37 -3.17 -2.78 -8.04
N ALA A 38 -3.70 -3.12 -6.86
CA ALA A 38 -4.35 -4.39 -6.61
C ALA A 38 -5.60 -4.14 -5.76
N ASP A 39 -6.67 -4.84 -6.04
CA ASP A 39 -7.94 -4.66 -5.33
C ASP A 39 -8.26 -5.80 -4.36
N THR A 40 -7.36 -6.76 -4.22
CA THR A 40 -7.45 -7.84 -3.25
C THR A 40 -6.09 -8.09 -2.61
N LEU A 41 -6.08 -8.73 -1.44
CA LEU A 41 -4.82 -9.08 -0.77
C LEU A 41 -4.04 -10.09 -1.59
N ARG A 42 -4.72 -11.08 -2.15
CA ARG A 42 -4.09 -12.10 -2.99
C ARG A 42 -3.37 -11.48 -4.19
N ARG A 43 -4.05 -10.57 -4.88
CA ARG A 43 -3.45 -9.86 -6.02
C ARG A 43 -2.30 -8.99 -5.55
N GLY A 44 -2.45 -8.37 -4.39
CA GLY A 44 -1.40 -7.54 -3.79
C GLY A 44 -0.12 -8.31 -3.52
N LEU A 45 -0.21 -9.52 -2.97
CA LEU A 45 0.97 -10.35 -2.73
C LEU A 45 1.62 -10.76 -4.04
N LEU A 46 0.82 -11.12 -5.05
CA LEU A 46 1.33 -11.47 -6.37
C LEU A 46 2.06 -10.30 -7.01
N GLU A 47 1.46 -9.12 -6.99
CA GLU A 47 2.06 -7.91 -7.57
C GLU A 47 3.33 -7.50 -6.80
N ALA A 48 3.33 -7.64 -5.48
CA ALA A 48 4.52 -7.34 -4.67
C ALA A 48 5.70 -8.23 -5.08
N GLY A 49 5.46 -9.51 -5.30
CA GLY A 49 6.50 -10.44 -5.72
C GLY A 49 6.95 -10.23 -7.16
N THR A 50 6.03 -9.87 -8.04
CA THR A 50 6.29 -9.71 -9.48
C THR A 50 6.92 -8.36 -9.81
N ARG A 51 6.35 -7.29 -9.25
CA ARG A 51 6.75 -5.91 -9.56
C ARG A 51 7.87 -5.39 -8.68
N LYS A 52 8.06 -6.00 -7.50
CA LYS A 52 9.05 -5.58 -6.52
C LYS A 52 9.00 -4.07 -6.27
N PRO A 53 7.85 -3.55 -5.81
CA PRO A 53 7.71 -2.11 -5.60
C PRO A 53 8.63 -1.61 -4.49
N ASP A 54 8.86 -0.31 -4.47
CA ASP A 54 9.68 0.34 -3.44
C ASP A 54 8.88 0.65 -2.19
N LEU A 55 7.56 0.70 -2.31
CA LEU A 55 6.63 0.98 -1.22
C LEU A 55 5.29 0.30 -1.51
N ILE A 56 4.66 -0.21 -0.48
CA ILE A 56 3.28 -0.72 -0.57
C ILE A 56 2.39 0.15 0.30
N VAL A 57 1.29 0.65 -0.27
CA VAL A 57 0.21 1.31 0.47
C VAL A 57 -0.91 0.28 0.60
N LEU A 58 -1.26 -0.07 1.81
CA LEU A 58 -2.14 -1.19 2.10
C LEU A 58 -3.35 -0.77 2.92
N ASP A 59 -4.55 -1.10 2.46
CA ASP A 59 -5.76 -1.05 3.27
C ASP A 59 -5.89 -2.37 4.06
N LEU A 60 -6.32 -2.29 5.30
CA LEU A 60 -6.47 -3.47 6.16
C LEU A 60 -7.77 -4.24 5.90
N GLY A 61 -8.83 -3.54 5.50
CA GLY A 61 -10.15 -4.15 5.34
C GLY A 61 -10.48 -4.53 3.91
N LEU A 62 -9.80 -5.51 3.34
CA LEU A 62 -10.06 -5.95 1.97
C LEU A 62 -11.01 -7.13 1.93
N PRO A 63 -11.67 -7.37 0.77
CA PRO A 63 -12.72 -8.39 0.70
C PRO A 63 -12.25 -9.82 0.90
N ASP A 64 -10.99 -10.12 0.63
CA ASP A 64 -10.46 -11.48 0.69
C ASP A 64 -9.60 -11.78 1.93
N GLY A 65 -9.64 -10.91 2.94
CA GLY A 65 -8.96 -11.21 4.18
C GLY A 65 -8.54 -10.00 5.00
N ASP A 66 -7.68 -10.24 5.98
CA ASP A 66 -7.17 -9.21 6.87
C ASP A 66 -5.79 -8.76 6.38
N GLY A 67 -5.62 -7.45 6.25
CA GLY A 67 -4.34 -6.86 5.86
C GLY A 67 -3.20 -7.15 6.82
N MET A 68 -3.50 -7.48 8.09
CA MET A 68 -2.47 -7.91 9.04
C MET A 68 -1.79 -9.19 8.57
N ASP A 69 -2.57 -10.13 8.05
CA ASP A 69 -2.04 -11.39 7.52
C ASP A 69 -1.19 -11.13 6.27
N PHE A 70 -1.62 -10.19 5.42
CA PHE A 70 -0.83 -9.75 4.28
C PHE A 70 0.56 -9.28 4.71
N ILE A 71 0.63 -8.44 5.76
CA ILE A 71 1.90 -7.91 6.25
C ILE A 71 2.79 -9.04 6.74
N ARG A 72 2.24 -9.97 7.51
CA ARG A 72 3.00 -11.11 8.03
C ARG A 72 3.53 -11.99 6.90
N ASP A 73 2.69 -12.29 5.91
CA ASP A 73 3.08 -13.09 4.75
C ASP A 73 4.18 -12.40 3.95
N LEU A 74 4.03 -11.10 3.72
CA LEU A 74 5.03 -10.31 3.02
C LEU A 74 6.38 -10.33 3.77
N ARG A 75 6.34 -10.15 5.08
CA ARG A 75 7.57 -10.09 5.90
C ARG A 75 8.32 -11.40 5.93
N ALA A 76 7.69 -12.53 5.60
CA ALA A 76 8.38 -13.79 5.50
C ALA A 76 9.43 -13.81 4.38
N TRP A 77 9.30 -12.93 3.38
CA TRP A 77 10.21 -12.95 2.23
C TRP A 77 10.61 -11.56 1.73
N SER A 78 10.13 -10.49 2.30
CA SER A 78 10.41 -9.14 1.81
C SER A 78 10.46 -8.10 2.93
N GLY A 79 11.36 -7.14 2.79
CA GLY A 79 11.45 -5.96 3.64
C GLY A 79 10.86 -4.71 3.01
N ILE A 80 10.08 -4.85 1.94
CA ILE A 80 9.48 -3.68 1.27
C ILE A 80 8.71 -2.84 2.29
N PRO A 81 8.95 -1.53 2.39
CA PRO A 81 8.20 -0.67 3.30
C PRO A 81 6.69 -0.74 3.04
N VAL A 82 5.93 -0.83 4.13
CA VAL A 82 4.46 -0.87 4.07
C VAL A 82 3.90 0.30 4.85
N LEU A 83 3.12 1.13 4.16
CA LEU A 83 2.33 2.18 4.77
C LEU A 83 0.87 1.71 4.78
N VAL A 84 0.32 1.55 5.98
CA VAL A 84 -1.09 1.19 6.12
C VAL A 84 -1.93 2.46 6.02
N LEU A 85 -2.96 2.40 5.17
CA LEU A 85 -3.94 3.46 5.03
C LEU A 85 -5.29 2.84 5.36
N SER A 86 -5.86 3.20 6.51
CA SER A 86 -7.02 2.50 7.04
C SER A 86 -8.07 3.44 7.60
N ALA A 87 -9.34 3.03 7.53
CA ALA A 87 -10.43 3.71 8.22
C ALA A 87 -10.48 3.38 9.71
N ARG A 88 -9.71 2.37 10.15
CA ARG A 88 -9.67 1.97 11.56
C ARG A 88 -8.89 3.00 12.37
N VAL A 89 -9.53 3.58 13.38
CA VAL A 89 -8.94 4.68 14.16
C VAL A 89 -8.47 4.25 15.54
N GLU A 90 -8.75 3.01 15.94
CA GLU A 90 -8.39 2.54 17.26
C GLU A 90 -6.88 2.35 17.40
N GLU A 91 -6.35 2.73 18.55
CA GLU A 91 -4.92 2.65 18.79
C GLU A 91 -4.39 1.21 18.70
N TYR A 92 -5.19 0.23 19.14
CA TYR A 92 -4.75 -1.16 19.08
C TYR A 92 -4.61 -1.67 17.64
N ASP A 93 -5.38 -1.16 16.70
CA ASP A 93 -5.23 -1.51 15.28
C ASP A 93 -3.90 -0.99 14.75
N LYS A 94 -3.53 0.22 15.11
CA LYS A 94 -2.26 0.82 14.73
C LYS A 94 -1.09 0.02 15.31
N VAL A 95 -1.15 -0.30 16.59
CA VAL A 95 -0.10 -1.07 17.26
C VAL A 95 0.02 -2.46 16.64
N ALA A 96 -1.11 -3.12 16.38
CA ALA A 96 -1.11 -4.44 15.77
C ALA A 96 -0.50 -4.42 14.36
N ALA A 97 -0.78 -3.39 13.56
CA ALA A 97 -0.21 -3.27 12.22
C ALA A 97 1.31 -3.06 12.28
N LEU A 98 1.78 -2.19 13.15
CA LEU A 98 3.20 -1.94 13.34
C LEU A 98 3.92 -3.18 13.85
N ASP A 99 3.32 -3.90 14.81
CA ASP A 99 3.87 -5.15 15.35
C ASP A 99 3.91 -6.25 14.29
N ALA A 100 2.96 -6.27 13.37
CA ALA A 100 2.96 -7.22 12.26
C ALA A 100 4.05 -6.93 11.23
N GLY A 101 4.60 -5.72 11.25
CA GLY A 101 5.70 -5.34 10.37
C GLY A 101 5.44 -4.14 9.46
N ALA A 102 4.33 -3.42 9.64
CA ALA A 102 4.10 -2.17 8.90
C ALA A 102 5.08 -1.10 9.39
N ASP A 103 5.46 -0.21 8.49
CA ASP A 103 6.40 0.87 8.81
C ASP A 103 5.68 2.12 9.32
N ASP A 104 4.45 2.34 8.88
CA ASP A 104 3.65 3.46 9.33
C ASP A 104 2.16 3.17 9.15
N TYR A 105 1.32 4.00 9.75
CA TYR A 105 -0.12 3.81 9.76
C TYR A 105 -0.79 5.18 9.67
N LEU A 106 -1.56 5.40 8.60
CA LEU A 106 -2.31 6.62 8.40
C LEU A 106 -3.80 6.32 8.32
N ILE A 107 -4.59 7.25 8.85
CA ILE A 107 -6.04 7.17 8.72
C ILE A 107 -6.41 7.57 7.30
N LYS A 108 -7.35 6.83 6.69
CA LYS A 108 -7.81 7.10 5.33
C LYS A 108 -8.24 8.55 5.16
N PRO A 109 -7.94 9.14 4.00
CA PRO A 109 -8.36 10.50 3.73
C PRO A 109 -9.87 10.56 3.70
N PHE A 110 -10.37 11.43 4.54
CA PHE A 110 -11.71 11.67 4.60
C PHE A 110 -12.08 12.70 3.72
N GLY A 111 -13.30 12.88 3.34
CA GLY A 111 -13.82 13.74 2.30
C GLY A 111 -13.70 13.15 0.90
N VAL A 112 -13.13 11.98 0.75
CA VAL A 112 -13.27 11.25 -0.49
C VAL A 112 -14.70 10.74 -0.54
N ALA A 113 -15.41 11.06 -1.58
CA ALA A 113 -16.82 10.72 -1.71
C ALA A 113 -17.02 9.22 -1.64
N GLU A 114 -17.90 8.84 -0.78
CA GLU A 114 -18.31 7.47 -0.65
C GLU A 114 -19.44 7.16 -1.62
#